data_4d9cd1518a76966fc15bd2037e820600
#
_entry.id   4d9cd1518a76966fc15bd2037e820600
#
_cell.length_a   1.000
_cell.length_b   1.000
_cell.length_c   1.000
_cell.angle_alpha   90.00
_cell.angle_beta   90.00
_cell.angle_gamma   90.00
#
_symmetry.space_group_name_H-M   'P 1'
#
loop_
_entity.id
_entity.type
_entity.pdbx_description
1 polymer ?
#
loop_
_entity_poly.entity_id
_entity_poly.type
_entity_poly.pdbx_seq_one_letter_code
_entity_poly.pdbx_strand_id
1 'polypeptide(L)'
;MKLIYGAVVLACAPFVVAGNDAVYPTEKVAAFVFEKVDVTSLPSAIRPKPVKGKKTFSDYGYVTQELTEKKALLEAPQGASKISIEVLEARKSGIYICVNSQTTNKGAERFQRVFLLKRKNGDGLLKGREAWKEFDACPVIGGGDQGPSSY
;
A
#
# COMPACT_ATOMS: atom_id res chain seq x y z
N MET A 1 -38.54 62.96 -3.44
CA MET A 1 -37.25 62.36 -3.24
C MET A 1 -37.41 61.14 -2.32
N LYS A 2 -37.37 59.91 -2.84
CA LYS A 2 -37.44 58.70 -2.04
C LYS A 2 -36.06 58.01 -2.10
N LEU A 3 -35.37 58.02 -0.96
CA LEU A 3 -34.11 57.28 -0.79
C LEU A 3 -34.42 55.81 -0.54
N ILE A 4 -33.93 54.95 -1.43
CA ILE A 4 -34.02 53.50 -1.26
C ILE A 4 -32.68 53.03 -0.66
N TYR A 5 -32.70 52.59 0.60
CA TYR A 5 -31.59 51.95 1.26
C TYR A 5 -31.54 50.48 0.80
N GLY A 6 -30.54 50.15 0.00
CA GLY A 6 -30.24 48.77 -0.33
C GLY A 6 -29.43 48.11 0.79
N ALA A 7 -29.98 47.10 1.43
CA ALA A 7 -29.28 46.27 2.40
C ALA A 7 -28.42 45.25 1.65
N VAL A 8 -27.09 45.35 1.80
CA VAL A 8 -26.14 44.34 1.32
C VAL A 8 -26.06 43.24 2.37
N VAL A 9 -26.63 42.07 2.06
CA VAL A 9 -26.48 40.86 2.89
C VAL A 9 -25.17 40.18 2.49
N LEU A 10 -24.15 40.29 3.34
CA LEU A 10 -22.92 39.49 3.23
C LEU A 10 -23.24 38.05 3.64
N ALA A 11 -23.35 37.17 2.68
CA ALA A 11 -23.42 35.73 2.92
C ALA A 11 -22.02 35.20 3.31
N CYS A 12 -21.80 34.99 4.60
CA CYS A 12 -20.66 34.20 5.07
C CYS A 12 -20.87 32.72 4.71
N ALA A 13 -20.20 32.25 3.65
CA ALA A 13 -20.13 30.84 3.35
C ALA A 13 -19.22 30.15 4.40
N PRO A 14 -19.66 29.09 5.07
CA PRO A 14 -18.79 28.32 5.95
C PRO A 14 -17.73 27.65 5.11
N PHE A 15 -16.46 27.94 5.37
CA PHE A 15 -15.33 27.17 4.87
C PHE A 15 -15.42 25.78 5.51
N VAL A 16 -15.92 24.80 4.77
CA VAL A 16 -15.77 23.39 5.11
C VAL A 16 -14.30 23.06 4.89
N VAL A 17 -13.53 23.02 5.96
CA VAL A 17 -12.21 22.40 5.95
C VAL A 17 -12.45 20.90 5.74
N ALA A 18 -12.32 20.45 4.49
CA ALA A 18 -12.29 19.04 4.17
C ALA A 18 -11.04 18.45 4.84
N GLY A 19 -11.23 17.76 5.95
CA GLY A 19 -10.17 16.98 6.57
C GLY A 19 -9.64 16.01 5.52
N ASN A 20 -8.30 15.98 5.32
CA ASN A 20 -7.62 15.04 4.46
C ASN A 20 -7.65 13.62 5.07
N ASP A 21 -8.84 13.08 5.30
CA ASP A 21 -9.00 11.67 5.60
C ASP A 21 -8.64 10.91 4.32
N ALA A 22 -7.53 10.19 4.37
CA ALA A 22 -7.07 9.38 3.27
C ALA A 22 -8.14 8.31 2.98
N VAL A 23 -8.96 8.57 1.97
CA VAL A 23 -9.98 7.63 1.53
C VAL A 23 -9.28 6.54 0.73
N TYR A 24 -9.27 5.32 1.27
CA TYR A 24 -8.83 4.14 0.54
C TYR A 24 -10.00 3.60 -0.30
N PRO A 25 -9.74 3.04 -1.49
CA PRO A 25 -10.79 2.47 -2.31
C PRO A 25 -11.43 1.26 -1.62
N THR A 26 -12.71 1.05 -1.85
CA THR A 26 -13.47 -0.11 -1.37
C THR A 26 -13.56 -1.21 -2.42
N GLU A 27 -13.26 -0.88 -3.68
CA GLU A 27 -13.25 -1.78 -4.82
C GLU A 27 -11.85 -1.81 -5.46
N LYS A 28 -11.50 -2.92 -6.11
CA LYS A 28 -10.20 -3.11 -6.78
C LYS A 28 -9.01 -2.76 -5.89
N VAL A 29 -9.12 -3.09 -4.62
CA VAL A 29 -8.12 -2.69 -3.61
C VAL A 29 -6.75 -3.29 -3.93
N ALA A 30 -6.69 -4.52 -4.44
CA ALA A 30 -5.43 -5.15 -4.81
C ALA A 30 -4.72 -4.43 -5.97
N ALA A 31 -5.48 -3.96 -6.98
CA ALA A 31 -4.95 -3.15 -8.07
C ALA A 31 -4.38 -1.83 -7.54
N PHE A 32 -5.12 -1.15 -6.68
CA PHE A 32 -4.68 0.09 -6.05
C PHE A 32 -3.40 -0.11 -5.23
N VAL A 33 -3.29 -1.19 -4.47
CA VAL A 33 -2.08 -1.54 -3.71
C VAL A 33 -0.90 -1.75 -4.66
N PHE A 34 -1.08 -2.55 -5.72
CA PHE A 34 -0.03 -2.80 -6.71
C PHE A 34 0.52 -1.51 -7.33
N GLU A 35 -0.36 -0.58 -7.68
CA GLU A 35 0.02 0.69 -8.31
C GLU A 35 0.66 1.69 -7.33
N LYS A 36 0.28 1.66 -6.05
CA LYS A 36 0.59 2.73 -5.09
C LYS A 36 1.55 2.35 -3.99
N VAL A 37 1.85 1.05 -3.79
CA VAL A 37 2.78 0.68 -2.73
C VAL A 37 4.20 1.13 -3.06
N ASP A 38 4.83 1.81 -2.11
CA ASP A 38 6.26 2.11 -2.19
C ASP A 38 7.04 0.88 -1.74
N VAL A 39 7.56 0.14 -2.71
CA VAL A 39 8.32 -1.09 -2.44
C VAL A 39 9.59 -0.84 -1.64
N THR A 40 10.13 0.38 -1.65
CA THR A 40 11.32 0.72 -0.88
C THR A 40 11.07 0.74 0.63
N SER A 41 9.79 0.83 1.03
CA SER A 41 9.36 0.75 2.42
C SER A 41 9.21 -0.69 2.93
N LEU A 42 9.26 -1.68 2.02
CA LEU A 42 9.13 -3.09 2.36
C LEU A 42 10.52 -3.71 2.69
N PRO A 43 10.56 -4.83 3.43
CA PRO A 43 11.80 -5.51 3.75
C PRO A 43 12.58 -5.99 2.52
N SER A 44 13.89 -6.16 2.68
CA SER A 44 14.77 -6.64 1.61
C SER A 44 14.38 -8.03 1.06
N ALA A 45 13.70 -8.84 1.84
CA ALA A 45 13.22 -10.16 1.42
C ALA A 45 12.19 -10.12 0.27
N ILE A 46 11.51 -8.99 0.08
CA ILE A 46 10.45 -8.83 -0.92
C ILE A 46 10.65 -7.65 -1.86
N ARG A 47 11.51 -6.70 -1.50
CA ARG A 47 11.77 -5.56 -2.38
C ARG A 47 12.90 -5.84 -3.37
N PRO A 48 12.82 -5.32 -4.60
CA PRO A 48 13.96 -5.32 -5.51
C PRO A 48 15.11 -4.46 -4.96
N LYS A 49 16.32 -4.63 -5.51
CA LYS A 49 17.44 -3.74 -5.18
C LYS A 49 17.05 -2.29 -5.47
N PRO A 50 17.27 -1.37 -4.52
CA PRO A 50 16.89 0.04 -4.71
C PRO A 50 17.57 0.65 -5.94
N VAL A 51 16.77 1.32 -6.77
CA VAL A 51 17.24 2.09 -7.94
C VAL A 51 16.67 3.50 -7.80
N LYS A 52 17.52 4.51 -8.00
CA LYS A 52 17.11 5.91 -7.91
C LYS A 52 15.92 6.21 -8.83
N GLY A 53 14.88 6.81 -8.28
CA GLY A 53 13.68 7.19 -9.00
C GLY A 53 12.62 6.09 -9.14
N LYS A 54 12.94 4.83 -8.82
CA LYS A 54 11.97 3.73 -8.83
C LYS A 54 11.37 3.51 -7.44
N LYS A 55 10.04 3.43 -7.37
CA LYS A 55 9.32 3.27 -6.09
C LYS A 55 8.27 2.17 -6.10
N THR A 56 7.58 1.96 -7.20
CA THR A 56 6.47 1.00 -7.29
C THR A 56 6.89 -0.30 -7.94
N PHE A 57 6.11 -1.36 -7.79
CA PHE A 57 6.36 -2.61 -8.51
C PHE A 57 6.41 -2.41 -10.02
N SER A 58 5.54 -1.56 -10.57
CA SER A 58 5.53 -1.22 -12.00
C SER A 58 6.83 -0.55 -12.44
N ASP A 59 7.39 0.36 -11.63
CA ASP A 59 8.69 1.00 -11.95
C ASP A 59 9.82 -0.02 -12.07
N TYR A 60 9.74 -1.11 -11.32
CA TYR A 60 10.70 -2.21 -11.36
C TYR A 60 10.39 -3.26 -12.43
N GLY A 61 9.33 -3.07 -13.22
CA GLY A 61 8.97 -3.97 -14.31
C GLY A 61 8.25 -5.25 -13.88
N TYR A 62 7.69 -5.27 -12.67
CA TYR A 62 6.79 -6.37 -12.27
C TYR A 62 5.53 -6.34 -13.10
N VAL A 63 5.05 -7.52 -13.48
CA VAL A 63 3.80 -7.68 -14.21
C VAL A 63 2.80 -8.49 -13.38
N THR A 64 1.52 -8.15 -13.51
CA THR A 64 0.44 -8.91 -12.88
C THR A 64 0.13 -10.14 -13.72
N GLN A 65 0.22 -11.31 -13.09
CA GLN A 65 -0.20 -12.59 -13.65
C GLN A 65 -1.68 -12.88 -13.35
N GLU A 66 -2.12 -12.47 -12.17
CA GLU A 66 -3.50 -12.59 -11.72
C GLU A 66 -3.85 -11.32 -10.93
N LEU A 67 -5.04 -10.79 -11.18
CA LEU A 67 -5.56 -9.64 -10.47
C LEU A 67 -7.06 -9.82 -10.20
N THR A 68 -7.40 -9.86 -8.92
CA THR A 68 -8.78 -9.90 -8.43
C THR A 68 -9.07 -8.69 -7.54
N GLU A 69 -10.27 -8.60 -7.00
CA GLU A 69 -10.63 -7.53 -6.04
C GLU A 69 -9.68 -7.43 -4.84
N LYS A 70 -9.22 -8.58 -4.33
CA LYS A 70 -8.42 -8.67 -3.10
C LYS A 70 -7.03 -9.25 -3.30
N LYS A 71 -6.72 -9.82 -4.46
CA LYS A 71 -5.45 -10.51 -4.66
C LYS A 71 -4.78 -10.06 -5.95
N ALA A 72 -3.48 -9.84 -5.87
CA ALA A 72 -2.60 -9.64 -7.01
C ALA A 72 -1.45 -10.66 -6.95
N LEU A 73 -1.23 -11.39 -8.03
CA LEU A 73 -0.04 -12.22 -8.23
C LEU A 73 0.89 -11.51 -9.20
N LEU A 74 2.08 -11.21 -8.73
CA LEU A 74 3.09 -10.46 -9.47
C LEU A 74 4.25 -11.36 -9.84
N GLU A 75 4.81 -11.14 -11.00
CA GLU A 75 6.04 -11.78 -11.45
C GLU A 75 7.10 -10.73 -11.71
N ALA A 76 8.28 -10.94 -11.14
CA ALA A 76 9.44 -10.10 -11.37
C ALA A 76 9.96 -10.25 -12.81
N PRO A 77 10.69 -9.26 -13.34
CA PRO A 77 11.37 -9.38 -14.62
C PRO A 77 12.19 -10.68 -14.68
N GLN A 78 12.13 -11.35 -15.83
CA GLN A 78 12.85 -12.62 -16.09
C GLN A 78 12.40 -13.78 -15.17
N GLY A 79 11.26 -13.69 -14.51
CA GLY A 79 10.74 -14.75 -13.66
C GLY A 79 11.54 -15.00 -12.38
N ALA A 80 12.37 -14.05 -11.95
CA ALA A 80 13.28 -14.22 -10.81
C ALA A 80 12.56 -14.48 -9.48
N SER A 81 11.36 -13.95 -9.32
CA SER A 81 10.52 -14.17 -8.13
C SER A 81 9.05 -13.97 -8.45
N LYS A 82 8.19 -14.57 -7.62
CA LYS A 82 6.76 -14.33 -7.60
C LYS A 82 6.36 -13.76 -6.26
N ILE A 83 5.49 -12.74 -6.29
CA ILE A 83 4.96 -12.09 -5.11
C ILE A 83 3.45 -12.14 -5.18
N SER A 84 2.82 -12.69 -4.15
CA SER A 84 1.38 -12.63 -3.97
C SER A 84 1.05 -11.57 -2.91
N ILE A 85 0.18 -10.66 -3.25
CA ILE A 85 -0.37 -9.66 -2.35
C ILE A 85 -1.86 -9.97 -2.18
N GLU A 86 -2.29 -10.18 -0.95
CA GLU A 86 -3.70 -10.39 -0.60
C GLU A 86 -4.17 -9.33 0.38
N VAL A 87 -5.27 -8.66 0.07
CA VAL A 87 -5.89 -7.67 0.96
C VAL A 87 -6.67 -8.39 2.04
N LEU A 88 -6.21 -8.28 3.27
CA LEU A 88 -6.84 -8.88 4.45
C LEU A 88 -7.95 -7.98 4.99
N GLU A 89 -7.67 -6.70 5.10
CA GLU A 89 -8.60 -5.72 5.65
C GLU A 89 -8.27 -4.31 5.14
N ALA A 90 -9.28 -3.56 4.70
CA ALA A 90 -9.15 -2.16 4.34
C ALA A 90 -9.98 -1.30 5.31
N ARG A 91 -9.34 -0.35 5.99
CA ARG A 91 -9.94 0.59 6.94
C ARG A 91 -9.55 2.02 6.60
N LYS A 92 -10.24 2.98 7.20
CA LYS A 92 -9.85 4.41 7.12
C LYS A 92 -8.42 4.66 7.61
N SER A 93 -7.93 3.85 8.54
CA SER A 93 -6.58 3.96 9.12
C SER A 93 -5.47 3.31 8.30
N GLY A 94 -5.79 2.55 7.26
CA GLY A 94 -4.82 1.86 6.41
C GLY A 94 -5.35 0.55 5.85
N ILE A 95 -4.53 -0.12 5.05
CA ILE A 95 -4.83 -1.39 4.41
C ILE A 95 -3.89 -2.45 4.97
N TYR A 96 -4.44 -3.53 5.55
CA TYR A 96 -3.67 -4.71 5.91
C TYR A 96 -3.58 -5.65 4.73
N ILE A 97 -2.36 -6.04 4.38
CA ILE A 97 -2.09 -6.99 3.31
C ILE A 97 -1.25 -8.15 3.82
N CYS A 98 -1.49 -9.32 3.25
CA CYS A 98 -0.56 -10.44 3.31
C CYS A 98 0.35 -10.39 2.10
N VAL A 99 1.65 -10.38 2.32
CA VAL A 99 2.63 -10.51 1.25
C VAL A 99 3.31 -11.85 1.38
N ASN A 100 3.23 -12.64 0.30
CA ASN A 100 3.95 -13.90 0.17
C ASN A 100 4.92 -13.75 -1.00
N SER A 101 6.20 -13.99 -0.76
CA SER A 101 7.24 -13.97 -1.78
C SER A 101 7.88 -15.35 -1.89
N GLN A 102 8.08 -15.78 -3.12
CA GLN A 102 8.78 -17.01 -3.44
C GLN A 102 9.83 -16.72 -4.51
N THR A 103 11.10 -16.99 -4.19
CA THR A 103 12.18 -16.94 -5.16
C THR A 103 12.18 -18.23 -5.98
N THR A 104 12.47 -18.13 -7.29
CA THR A 104 12.51 -19.28 -8.19
C THR A 104 13.88 -19.93 -8.26
N ASN A 105 14.91 -19.31 -7.67
CA ASN A 105 16.27 -19.81 -7.67
C ASN A 105 16.51 -20.88 -6.59
N LYS A 106 17.62 -21.64 -6.76
CA LYS A 106 18.02 -22.74 -5.86
C LYS A 106 17.95 -22.31 -4.39
N GLY A 107 17.10 -23.01 -3.61
CA GLY A 107 16.84 -22.65 -2.21
C GLY A 107 15.62 -21.77 -2.06
N ALA A 108 14.52 -22.09 -2.74
CA ALA A 108 13.26 -21.35 -2.73
C ALA A 108 12.87 -20.88 -1.31
N GLU A 109 13.37 -19.73 -0.94
CA GLU A 109 13.00 -19.09 0.32
C GLU A 109 11.55 -18.59 0.19
N ARG A 110 10.75 -19.02 1.13
CA ARG A 110 9.39 -18.51 1.29
C ARG A 110 9.39 -17.46 2.38
N PHE A 111 8.79 -16.33 2.08
CA PHE A 111 8.56 -15.26 3.03
C PHE A 111 7.08 -14.91 3.03
N GLN A 112 6.46 -14.87 4.20
CA GLN A 112 5.07 -14.43 4.34
C GLN A 112 4.90 -13.62 5.61
N ARG A 113 4.35 -12.40 5.47
CA ARG A 113 4.12 -11.46 6.55
C ARG A 113 2.91 -10.58 6.28
N VAL A 114 2.37 -10.06 7.36
CA VAL A 114 1.34 -9.02 7.31
C VAL A 114 1.98 -7.65 7.32
N PHE A 115 1.54 -6.79 6.42
CA PHE A 115 1.95 -5.38 6.38
C PHE A 115 0.73 -4.48 6.54
N LEU A 116 0.93 -3.39 7.27
CA LEU A 116 0.01 -2.27 7.29
C LEU A 116 0.51 -1.19 6.33
N LEU A 117 -0.29 -0.91 5.32
CA LEU A 117 -0.05 0.15 4.36
C LEU A 117 -0.78 1.41 4.77
N LYS A 118 -0.06 2.53 4.80
CA LYS A 118 -0.62 3.85 5.05
C LYS A 118 -0.19 4.84 3.99
N ARG A 119 -1.09 5.73 3.60
CA ARG A 119 -0.73 6.87 2.78
C ARG A 119 0.10 7.84 3.62
N LYS A 120 1.26 8.20 3.13
CA LYS A 120 2.09 9.26 3.71
C LYS A 120 1.83 10.54 2.92
N ASN A 121 1.75 11.67 3.62
CA ASN A 121 1.53 12.97 2.98
C ASN A 121 2.62 13.26 1.95
N GLY A 122 2.24 13.71 0.77
CA GLY A 122 3.11 14.29 -0.24
C GLY A 122 3.12 13.57 -1.58
N ASP A 123 3.47 12.30 -1.67
CA ASP A 123 3.67 11.59 -2.95
C ASP A 123 2.51 10.67 -3.36
N GLY A 124 1.48 10.55 -2.53
CA GLY A 124 0.32 9.70 -2.79
C GLY A 124 0.60 8.20 -2.71
N LEU A 125 1.83 7.80 -2.39
CA LEU A 125 2.22 6.41 -2.27
C LEU A 125 1.83 5.82 -0.91
N LEU A 126 1.70 4.49 -0.87
CA LEU A 126 1.45 3.73 0.34
C LEU A 126 2.78 3.25 0.93
N LYS A 127 3.08 3.64 2.15
CA LYS A 127 4.22 3.14 2.90
C LYS A 127 3.81 1.91 3.70
N GLY A 128 4.55 0.82 3.54
CA GLY A 128 4.36 -0.42 4.26
C GLY A 128 5.24 -0.52 5.49
N ARG A 129 4.68 -1.05 6.55
CA ARG A 129 5.44 -1.54 7.71
C ARG A 129 4.88 -2.87 8.14
N GLU A 130 5.73 -3.75 8.63
CA GLU A 130 5.30 -5.02 9.20
C GLU A 130 4.30 -4.79 10.34
N ALA A 131 3.21 -5.55 10.33
CA ALA A 131 2.16 -5.44 11.33
C ALA A 131 2.21 -6.65 12.27
N TRP A 132 2.09 -6.38 13.56
CA TRP A 132 2.03 -7.40 14.61
C TRP A 132 0.64 -8.04 14.74
N LYS A 133 -0.34 -7.53 13.98
CA LYS A 133 -1.68 -8.08 13.97
C LYS A 133 -1.67 -9.43 13.25
N GLU A 134 -2.11 -10.47 13.95
CA GLU A 134 -2.26 -11.81 13.39
C GLU A 134 -3.54 -11.92 12.57
N PHE A 135 -3.44 -12.64 11.47
CA PHE A 135 -4.56 -13.03 10.62
C PHE A 135 -4.40 -14.51 10.27
N ASP A 136 -5.43 -15.30 10.51
CA ASP A 136 -5.42 -16.73 10.18
C ASP A 136 -5.13 -17.00 8.70
N ALA A 137 -5.56 -16.08 7.83
CA ALA A 137 -5.31 -16.14 6.38
C ALA A 137 -3.85 -15.84 5.99
N CYS A 138 -3.01 -15.34 6.93
CA CYS A 138 -1.64 -14.97 6.66
C CYS A 138 -0.70 -15.42 7.80
N PRO A 139 -0.48 -16.72 7.97
CA PRO A 139 0.47 -17.20 8.95
C PRO A 139 1.89 -16.72 8.60
N VAL A 140 2.68 -16.46 9.62
CA VAL A 140 4.08 -16.04 9.47
C VAL A 140 4.92 -17.20 8.93
N ILE A 141 5.59 -16.99 7.79
CA ILE A 141 6.47 -17.97 7.17
C ILE A 141 7.82 -17.31 6.82
N GLY A 142 8.93 -17.99 7.16
CA GLY A 142 10.28 -17.55 6.80
C GLY A 142 10.76 -16.33 7.57
N GLY A 143 12.01 -15.99 7.44
CA GLY A 143 12.68 -14.95 8.20
C GLY A 143 13.17 -15.52 9.54
N GLY A 144 14.44 -15.91 9.62
CA GLY A 144 15.10 -16.17 10.90
C GLY A 144 14.96 -14.94 11.79
N ASP A 145 14.92 -15.18 13.11
CA ASP A 145 14.78 -14.21 14.20
C ASP A 145 15.52 -12.89 13.94
N GLN A 146 14.83 -11.96 13.33
CA GLN A 146 15.17 -10.56 13.47
C GLN A 146 14.22 -10.02 14.52
N GLY A 147 14.68 -10.10 15.77
CA GLY A 147 14.04 -9.42 16.87
C GLY A 147 13.78 -7.95 16.56
N PRO A 148 12.91 -7.27 17.32
CA PRO A 148 12.46 -5.93 17.00
C PRO A 148 13.65 -5.01 16.83
N SER A 149 13.86 -4.52 15.62
CA SER A 149 14.80 -3.43 15.36
C SER A 149 14.21 -2.19 16.02
N SER A 150 14.71 -1.89 17.19
CA SER A 150 14.46 -0.64 17.91
C SER A 150 15.15 0.50 17.14
N TYR A 151 14.34 1.32 16.46
CA TYR A 151 14.67 2.68 16.05
C TYR A 151 13.53 3.62 16.37
#